data_a199ed609a00e9b4b83f66fa9c600f70
#
_entry.id   a199ed609a00e9b4b83f66fa9c600f70
#
_cell.length_a   1.000
_cell.length_b   1.000
_cell.length_c   1.000
_cell.angle_alpha   90.00
_cell.angle_beta   90.00
_cell.angle_gamma   90.00
#
_symmetry.space_group_name_H-M   'P 1'
#
loop_
_entity.id
_entity.type
_entity.pdbx_description
1 polymer ?
#
loop_
_entity_poly.entity_id
_entity_poly.type
_entity_poly.pdbx_seq_one_letter_code
_entity_poly.pdbx_strand_id
1 'polypeptide(L)'
;MKNYLIAALWALCILNIEAQTDSTTRHRPWLAVGEAAGINAGVWAMNRYVAHAPFAYIDFKTIRKNFRTGFVWDNDKFSTNMFLHPYHGGLYFNAFRTNGMSFGWSAAGALGGSLMWELFMETEPPSINDVLATTAGGIALGEITFRISSSLVNNHARGLERVWREAAITLISPVNGFNRLLRGDMWRVNTLRDAWSNEESHQTCATLSTGTAWLSPNGKLFKGTINGFLKLKLEHGDLFSKPYSAPYDYFEVQADLTIRQQATMGDVSLLGRLWSHDRESTPGKKLIWGLFQHFDYIVKDTTSNNRRQVPVQISGAAVAGAGLIWINAPQSDPVKLKTSLFVNAVLLGGTHSDYFSVLERDYNLGNGYSIKSFNAITLGKYCRIKLNYHLMHLFTWRNKIDSLYYRTLDPHYLDVQGTQSNTLVHVIQGGCDVALSDRLSASLDLYYYRRESRYDDFPMVTTNTLRMTLGINWWLSNPRKLSPASML
;
A
#
# COMPACT_ATOMS: atom_id res chain seq x y z
N MET A 1 13.97 -22.74 3.90
CA MET A 1 12.83 -21.84 3.63
C MET A 1 11.65 -22.02 4.58
N LYS A 2 11.14 -23.25 4.83
CA LYS A 2 10.04 -23.49 5.81
C LYS A 2 10.29 -22.86 7.19
N ASN A 3 11.53 -22.88 7.68
CA ASN A 3 11.86 -22.35 9.01
C ASN A 3 11.85 -20.82 9.11
N TYR A 4 12.09 -20.10 8.00
CA TYR A 4 12.07 -18.64 7.99
C TYR A 4 10.66 -18.07 7.93
N LEU A 5 9.72 -18.76 7.27
CA LEU A 5 8.30 -18.39 7.25
C LEU A 5 7.69 -18.50 8.66
N ILE A 6 8.02 -19.59 9.34
CA ILE A 6 7.59 -19.83 10.74
C ILE A 6 8.22 -18.79 11.66
N ALA A 7 9.49 -18.43 11.48
CA ALA A 7 10.16 -17.39 12.27
C ALA A 7 9.57 -15.99 12.04
N ALA A 8 9.23 -15.65 10.80
CA ALA A 8 8.55 -14.37 10.49
C ALA A 8 7.13 -14.31 11.07
N LEU A 9 6.39 -15.42 11.01
CA LEU A 9 5.07 -15.55 11.64
C LEU A 9 5.16 -15.48 13.18
N TRP A 10 6.18 -16.10 13.78
CA TRP A 10 6.46 -16.01 15.22
C TRP A 10 6.86 -14.60 15.63
N ALA A 11 7.65 -13.89 14.83
CA ALA A 11 8.01 -12.49 15.09
C ALA A 11 6.78 -11.56 15.08
N LEU A 12 5.82 -11.81 14.19
CA LEU A 12 4.52 -11.10 14.20
C LEU A 12 3.66 -11.44 15.42
N CYS A 13 3.76 -12.68 15.94
CA CYS A 13 3.02 -13.11 17.14
C CYS A 13 3.67 -12.63 18.45
N ILE A 14 5.00 -12.43 18.49
CA ILE A 14 5.76 -12.01 19.69
C ILE A 14 5.60 -10.51 19.95
N LEU A 15 5.17 -9.72 18.98
CA LEU A 15 4.73 -8.36 19.23
C LEU A 15 3.40 -8.42 20.01
N ASN A 16 3.49 -8.75 21.31
CA ASN A 16 2.46 -8.42 22.29
C ASN A 16 2.40 -6.88 22.41
N ILE A 17 1.96 -6.27 21.33
CA ILE A 17 1.59 -4.87 21.33
C ILE A 17 0.22 -4.89 22.00
N GLU A 18 0.19 -4.55 23.28
CA GLU A 18 -1.04 -4.15 23.94
C GLU A 18 -1.58 -2.94 23.18
N ALA A 19 -2.29 -3.22 22.09
CA ALA A 19 -3.10 -2.23 21.45
C ALA A 19 -4.13 -1.83 22.47
N GLN A 20 -4.15 -0.57 22.85
CA GLN A 20 -5.22 0.02 23.64
C GLN A 20 -6.54 -0.42 23.02
N THR A 21 -7.17 -1.42 23.63
CA THR A 21 -8.51 -1.83 23.27
C THR A 21 -9.39 -0.67 23.70
N ASP A 22 -10.05 -0.06 22.73
CA ASP A 22 -11.10 0.90 23.02
C ASP A 22 -12.10 0.21 23.98
N SER A 23 -12.14 0.73 25.21
CA SER A 23 -12.94 0.15 26.31
C SER A 23 -14.45 0.17 26.01
N THR A 24 -14.88 0.80 24.94
CA THR A 24 -16.29 0.98 24.54
C THR A 24 -16.75 0.05 23.44
N THR A 25 -15.83 -0.58 22.68
CA THR A 25 -16.19 -1.46 21.56
C THR A 25 -16.38 -2.89 22.05
N ARG A 26 -17.58 -3.43 21.88
CA ARG A 26 -17.89 -4.82 22.21
C ARG A 26 -17.13 -5.76 21.26
N HIS A 27 -16.27 -6.62 21.80
CA HIS A 27 -15.58 -7.67 21.07
C HIS A 27 -16.58 -8.69 20.50
N ARG A 28 -16.50 -8.95 19.18
CA ARG A 28 -17.38 -9.89 18.46
C ARG A 28 -16.56 -10.86 17.59
N PRO A 29 -15.73 -11.73 18.18
CA PRO A 29 -14.78 -12.56 17.44
C PRO A 29 -15.47 -13.51 16.45
N TRP A 30 -16.60 -14.11 16.83
CA TRP A 30 -17.33 -15.03 15.95
C TRP A 30 -17.98 -14.34 14.75
N LEU A 31 -18.41 -13.08 14.92
CA LEU A 31 -18.89 -12.28 13.81
C LEU A 31 -17.75 -11.94 12.85
N ALA A 32 -16.57 -11.57 13.37
CA ALA A 32 -15.38 -11.30 12.57
C ALA A 32 -14.96 -12.51 11.73
N VAL A 33 -14.95 -13.70 12.33
CA VAL A 33 -14.66 -14.95 11.60
C VAL A 33 -15.74 -15.22 10.55
N GLY A 34 -17.02 -15.05 10.89
CA GLY A 34 -18.13 -15.22 9.96
C GLY A 34 -18.08 -14.25 8.79
N GLU A 35 -17.68 -12.99 9.02
CA GLU A 35 -17.49 -11.99 7.97
C GLU A 35 -16.31 -12.34 7.04
N ALA A 36 -15.17 -12.75 7.59
CA ALA A 36 -14.03 -13.20 6.78
C ALA A 36 -14.40 -14.41 5.91
N ALA A 37 -15.11 -15.38 6.46
CA ALA A 37 -15.63 -16.51 5.70
C ALA A 37 -16.67 -16.07 4.65
N GLY A 38 -17.54 -15.12 5.00
CA GLY A 38 -18.54 -14.54 4.09
C GLY A 38 -17.90 -13.76 2.93
N ILE A 39 -16.81 -13.04 3.18
CA ILE A 39 -16.01 -12.36 2.13
C ILE A 39 -15.49 -13.41 1.15
N ASN A 40 -14.86 -14.49 1.64
CA ASN A 40 -14.38 -15.58 0.80
C ASN A 40 -15.50 -16.22 -0.02
N ALA A 41 -16.60 -16.55 0.62
CA ALA A 41 -17.76 -17.15 -0.06
C ALA A 41 -18.36 -16.20 -1.12
N GLY A 42 -18.42 -14.90 -0.84
CA GLY A 42 -18.92 -13.89 -1.76
C GLY A 42 -18.02 -13.70 -2.99
N VAL A 43 -16.69 -13.59 -2.77
CA VAL A 43 -15.72 -13.47 -3.86
C VAL A 43 -15.69 -14.76 -4.70
N TRP A 44 -15.71 -15.93 -4.05
CA TRP A 44 -15.83 -17.21 -4.74
C TRP A 44 -17.10 -17.30 -5.57
N ALA A 45 -18.27 -16.95 -5.03
CA ALA A 45 -19.53 -17.00 -5.74
C ALA A 45 -19.56 -16.05 -6.95
N MET A 46 -18.97 -14.85 -6.81
CA MET A 46 -18.83 -13.91 -7.91
C MET A 46 -17.96 -14.51 -9.03
N ASN A 47 -16.81 -15.08 -8.69
CA ASN A 47 -15.93 -15.72 -9.66
C ASN A 47 -16.59 -16.95 -10.31
N ARG A 48 -17.32 -17.75 -9.54
CA ARG A 48 -17.98 -18.96 -9.99
C ARG A 48 -19.17 -18.71 -10.90
N TYR A 49 -20.06 -17.78 -10.52
CA TYR A 49 -21.37 -17.61 -11.17
C TYR A 49 -21.46 -16.38 -12.06
N VAL A 50 -20.62 -15.37 -11.86
CA VAL A 50 -20.63 -14.14 -12.67
C VAL A 50 -19.46 -14.11 -13.64
N ALA A 51 -18.24 -14.32 -13.16
CA ALA A 51 -17.04 -14.30 -13.99
C ALA A 51 -16.77 -15.64 -14.70
N HIS A 52 -17.40 -16.75 -14.29
CA HIS A 52 -17.19 -18.11 -14.80
C HIS A 52 -15.71 -18.51 -14.82
N ALA A 53 -14.96 -18.05 -13.81
CA ALA A 53 -13.53 -18.28 -13.71
C ALA A 53 -13.22 -19.77 -13.48
N PRO A 54 -12.33 -20.38 -14.27
CA PRO A 54 -12.03 -21.82 -14.18
C PRO A 54 -11.57 -22.27 -12.79
N PHE A 55 -10.77 -21.44 -12.11
CA PHE A 55 -10.25 -21.75 -10.77
C PHE A 55 -11.34 -21.84 -9.68
N ALA A 56 -12.52 -21.26 -9.90
CA ALA A 56 -13.60 -21.23 -8.90
C ALA A 56 -14.48 -22.52 -8.93
N TYR A 57 -14.16 -23.52 -9.78
CA TYR A 57 -14.92 -24.76 -9.87
C TYR A 57 -14.40 -25.82 -8.89
N ILE A 58 -14.41 -25.47 -7.60
CA ILE A 58 -13.91 -26.31 -6.50
C ILE A 58 -14.81 -27.52 -6.21
N ASP A 59 -14.19 -28.61 -5.81
CA ASP A 59 -14.81 -29.82 -5.27
C ASP A 59 -13.94 -30.44 -4.15
N PHE A 60 -14.41 -31.51 -3.51
CA PHE A 60 -13.63 -32.19 -2.47
C PHE A 60 -12.30 -32.77 -2.97
N LYS A 61 -12.20 -33.11 -4.27
CA LYS A 61 -10.96 -33.65 -4.85
C LYS A 61 -9.92 -32.54 -5.00
N THR A 62 -10.34 -31.33 -5.44
CA THR A 62 -9.46 -30.16 -5.57
C THR A 62 -8.98 -29.71 -4.21
N ILE A 63 -9.84 -29.60 -3.20
CA ILE A 63 -9.45 -29.30 -1.81
C ILE A 63 -8.42 -30.31 -1.29
N ARG A 64 -8.68 -31.62 -1.47
CA ARG A 64 -7.72 -32.66 -1.07
C ARG A 64 -6.40 -32.56 -1.84
N LYS A 65 -6.44 -32.19 -3.13
CA LYS A 65 -5.24 -31.93 -3.94
C LYS A 65 -4.43 -30.80 -3.34
N ASN A 66 -5.07 -29.65 -2.98
CA ASN A 66 -4.40 -28.50 -2.41
C ASN A 66 -3.62 -28.83 -1.14
N PHE A 67 -4.24 -29.60 -0.21
CA PHE A 67 -3.56 -30.08 0.99
C PHE A 67 -2.39 -31.03 0.70
N ARG A 68 -2.45 -31.84 -0.38
CA ARG A 68 -1.40 -32.79 -0.76
C ARG A 68 -0.25 -32.14 -1.49
N THR A 69 -0.54 -31.21 -2.39
CA THR A 69 0.47 -30.50 -3.20
C THR A 69 1.29 -29.59 -2.32
N GLY A 70 0.66 -28.96 -1.31
CA GLY A 70 1.29 -27.94 -0.49
C GLY A 70 1.48 -26.64 -1.27
N PHE A 71 2.23 -25.71 -0.68
CA PHE A 71 2.38 -24.35 -1.20
C PHE A 71 3.40 -24.29 -2.32
N VAL A 72 3.01 -23.61 -3.42
CA VAL A 72 3.82 -23.31 -4.60
C VAL A 72 3.97 -21.79 -4.77
N TRP A 73 4.64 -21.37 -5.84
CA TRP A 73 4.64 -19.97 -6.28
C TRP A 73 3.60 -19.80 -7.38
N ASP A 74 2.71 -18.85 -7.22
CA ASP A 74 1.66 -18.55 -8.20
C ASP A 74 2.17 -17.63 -9.31
N ASN A 75 1.49 -17.66 -10.44
CA ASN A 75 1.84 -16.98 -11.67
C ASN A 75 0.78 -15.97 -12.15
N ASP A 76 -0.04 -15.46 -11.27
CA ASP A 76 -1.08 -14.48 -11.59
C ASP A 76 -0.51 -13.17 -12.16
N LYS A 77 -1.39 -12.31 -12.65
CA LYS A 77 -1.03 -10.99 -13.16
C LYS A 77 -0.40 -10.12 -12.07
N PHE A 78 0.49 -9.21 -12.45
CA PHE A 78 1.15 -8.31 -11.50
C PHE A 78 0.16 -7.53 -10.63
N SER A 79 -0.93 -7.03 -11.21
CA SER A 79 -1.95 -6.29 -10.47
C SER A 79 -2.71 -7.18 -9.48
N THR A 80 -2.93 -8.46 -9.81
CA THR A 80 -3.56 -9.43 -8.91
C THR A 80 -2.66 -9.68 -7.71
N ASN A 81 -1.44 -10.15 -7.94
CA ASN A 81 -0.50 -10.52 -6.89
C ASN A 81 -0.06 -9.34 -6.01
N MET A 82 0.15 -8.16 -6.62
CA MET A 82 0.76 -7.03 -5.92
C MET A 82 -0.23 -5.99 -5.41
N PHE A 83 -1.52 -6.08 -5.80
CA PHE A 83 -2.54 -5.12 -5.35
C PHE A 83 -3.86 -5.78 -4.95
N LEU A 84 -4.44 -6.68 -5.77
CA LEU A 84 -5.74 -7.26 -5.45
C LEU A 84 -5.68 -8.21 -4.24
N HIS A 85 -4.64 -9.04 -4.12
CA HIS A 85 -4.41 -9.86 -2.92
C HIS A 85 -4.23 -9.01 -1.66
N PRO A 86 -3.37 -7.97 -1.62
CA PRO A 86 -3.32 -7.00 -0.53
C PRO A 86 -4.67 -6.36 -0.20
N TYR A 87 -5.45 -5.98 -1.20
CA TYR A 87 -6.79 -5.40 -0.98
C TYR A 87 -7.74 -6.42 -0.35
N HIS A 88 -7.75 -7.66 -0.84
CA HIS A 88 -8.55 -8.75 -0.29
C HIS A 88 -8.18 -9.02 1.19
N GLY A 89 -6.88 -9.07 1.48
CA GLY A 89 -6.37 -9.16 2.85
C GLY A 89 -6.82 -8.01 3.76
N GLY A 90 -6.91 -6.81 3.21
CA GLY A 90 -7.45 -5.63 3.89
C GLY A 90 -8.92 -5.79 4.28
N LEU A 91 -9.72 -6.48 3.48
CA LEU A 91 -11.12 -6.79 3.85
C LEU A 91 -11.18 -7.76 5.04
N TYR A 92 -10.35 -8.81 5.07
CA TYR A 92 -10.27 -9.72 6.22
C TYR A 92 -9.80 -8.99 7.47
N PHE A 93 -8.75 -8.19 7.36
CA PHE A 93 -8.25 -7.39 8.46
C PHE A 93 -9.36 -6.50 9.04
N ASN A 94 -10.10 -5.81 8.16
CA ASN A 94 -11.21 -4.94 8.54
C ASN A 94 -12.39 -5.71 9.16
N ALA A 95 -12.65 -6.96 8.78
CA ALA A 95 -13.65 -7.79 9.42
C ALA A 95 -13.36 -7.98 10.92
N PHE A 96 -12.09 -8.15 11.28
CA PHE A 96 -11.68 -8.25 12.68
C PHE A 96 -11.64 -6.87 13.37
N ARG A 97 -11.04 -5.85 12.74
CA ARG A 97 -10.90 -4.52 13.36
C ARG A 97 -12.23 -3.87 13.68
N THR A 98 -13.19 -3.89 12.74
CA THR A 98 -14.52 -3.29 12.91
C THR A 98 -15.38 -4.04 13.91
N ASN A 99 -15.01 -5.28 14.25
CA ASN A 99 -15.64 -6.08 15.32
C ASN A 99 -14.91 -5.96 16.68
N GLY A 100 -14.04 -4.93 16.83
CA GLY A 100 -13.40 -4.59 18.10
C GLY A 100 -12.17 -5.43 18.43
N MET A 101 -11.63 -6.18 17.46
CA MET A 101 -10.41 -6.96 17.69
C MET A 101 -9.16 -6.07 17.66
N SER A 102 -8.13 -6.44 18.42
CA SER A 102 -6.86 -5.74 18.42
C SER A 102 -6.15 -5.84 17.08
N PHE A 103 -5.14 -4.97 16.84
CA PHE A 103 -4.31 -5.01 15.64
C PHE A 103 -3.72 -6.41 15.39
N GLY A 104 -3.15 -7.06 16.42
CA GLY A 104 -2.56 -8.40 16.29
C GLY A 104 -3.58 -9.48 15.92
N TRP A 105 -4.76 -9.47 16.55
CA TRP A 105 -5.84 -10.40 16.18
C TRP A 105 -6.39 -10.13 14.78
N SER A 106 -6.43 -8.87 14.34
CA SER A 106 -6.84 -8.54 12.97
C SER A 106 -5.81 -8.99 11.94
N ALA A 107 -4.52 -8.90 12.27
CA ALA A 107 -3.45 -9.46 11.44
C ALA A 107 -3.54 -10.99 11.34
N ALA A 108 -3.82 -11.68 12.45
CA ALA A 108 -4.09 -13.12 12.44
C ALA A 108 -5.34 -13.47 11.62
N GLY A 109 -6.38 -12.62 11.68
CA GLY A 109 -7.56 -12.74 10.84
C GLY A 109 -7.29 -12.61 9.35
N ALA A 110 -6.42 -11.68 8.95
CA ALA A 110 -5.99 -11.55 7.56
C ALA A 110 -5.24 -12.80 7.07
N LEU A 111 -4.33 -13.35 7.89
CA LEU A 111 -3.66 -14.61 7.58
C LEU A 111 -4.65 -15.78 7.48
N GLY A 112 -5.58 -15.89 8.43
CA GLY A 112 -6.60 -16.96 8.43
C GLY A 112 -7.51 -16.91 7.21
N GLY A 113 -7.95 -15.70 6.81
CA GLY A 113 -8.76 -15.49 5.61
C GLY A 113 -8.02 -15.85 4.34
N SER A 114 -6.73 -15.47 4.25
CA SER A 114 -5.85 -15.83 3.14
C SER A 114 -5.66 -17.35 3.04
N LEU A 115 -5.30 -18.01 4.14
CA LEU A 115 -5.14 -19.46 4.14
C LEU A 115 -6.44 -20.20 3.80
N MET A 116 -7.59 -19.67 4.21
CA MET A 116 -8.89 -20.21 3.85
C MET A 116 -9.12 -20.12 2.33
N TRP A 117 -8.77 -19.01 1.69
CA TRP A 117 -8.89 -18.84 0.24
C TRP A 117 -8.03 -19.89 -0.48
N GLU A 118 -6.74 -19.91 -0.20
CA GLU A 118 -5.76 -20.80 -0.84
C GLU A 118 -6.10 -22.28 -0.75
N LEU A 119 -6.61 -22.70 0.39
CA LEU A 119 -6.83 -24.12 0.64
C LEU A 119 -8.21 -24.62 0.20
N PHE A 120 -9.23 -23.73 0.17
CA PHE A 120 -10.63 -24.16 0.02
C PHE A 120 -11.38 -23.48 -1.11
N MET A 121 -10.92 -22.32 -1.66
CA MET A 121 -11.74 -21.50 -2.54
C MET A 121 -11.28 -21.50 -3.99
N GLU A 122 -10.21 -22.23 -4.32
CA GLU A 122 -9.68 -22.33 -5.69
C GLU A 122 -9.18 -23.74 -6.02
N THR A 123 -9.11 -24.04 -7.33
CA THR A 123 -8.63 -25.33 -7.85
C THR A 123 -7.11 -25.34 -8.03
N GLU A 124 -6.48 -24.16 -8.03
CA GLU A 124 -5.04 -24.02 -8.16
C GLU A 124 -4.34 -24.45 -6.86
N PRO A 125 -3.08 -24.90 -6.92
CA PRO A 125 -2.30 -25.19 -5.72
C PRO A 125 -2.12 -23.94 -4.86
N PRO A 126 -2.18 -24.06 -3.51
CA PRO A 126 -2.04 -22.91 -2.62
C PRO A 126 -0.71 -22.17 -2.82
N SER A 127 -0.75 -20.85 -2.84
CA SER A 127 0.35 -19.98 -3.20
C SER A 127 1.02 -19.31 -2.00
N ILE A 128 2.37 -19.32 -1.97
CA ILE A 128 3.16 -18.64 -0.93
C ILE A 128 3.09 -17.11 -1.11
N ASN A 129 3.22 -16.63 -2.35
CA ASN A 129 3.22 -15.20 -2.63
C ASN A 129 1.86 -14.59 -2.30
N ASP A 130 0.76 -15.32 -2.52
CA ASP A 130 -0.58 -14.81 -2.23
C ASP A 130 -0.84 -14.75 -0.73
N VAL A 131 -0.42 -15.77 0.02
CA VAL A 131 -0.47 -15.69 1.49
C VAL A 131 0.35 -14.52 2.02
N LEU A 132 1.56 -14.28 1.49
CA LEU A 132 2.40 -13.16 1.91
C LEU A 132 1.80 -11.80 1.51
N ALA A 133 1.37 -11.66 0.24
CA ALA A 133 0.79 -10.43 -0.27
C ALA A 133 -0.53 -10.08 0.43
N THR A 134 -1.44 -11.07 0.53
CA THR A 134 -2.74 -10.93 1.18
C THR A 134 -2.58 -10.58 2.66
N THR A 135 -1.67 -11.24 3.36
CA THR A 135 -1.48 -11.00 4.80
C THR A 135 -0.77 -9.67 5.04
N ALA A 136 0.46 -9.49 4.56
CA ALA A 136 1.27 -8.32 4.89
C ALA A 136 0.72 -7.04 4.24
N GLY A 137 0.40 -7.10 2.95
CA GLY A 137 -0.23 -5.98 2.24
C GLY A 137 -1.62 -5.68 2.80
N GLY A 138 -2.37 -6.73 3.17
CA GLY A 138 -3.67 -6.62 3.81
C GLY A 138 -3.65 -5.94 5.17
N ILE A 139 -2.64 -6.20 6.00
CA ILE A 139 -2.43 -5.48 7.27
C ILE A 139 -2.25 -3.99 7.00
N ALA A 140 -1.38 -3.62 6.05
CA ALA A 140 -1.09 -2.24 5.74
C ALA A 140 -2.32 -1.50 5.20
N LEU A 141 -2.96 -2.03 4.15
CA LEU A 141 -4.16 -1.44 3.55
C LEU A 141 -5.35 -1.47 4.51
N GLY A 142 -5.52 -2.57 5.24
CA GLY A 142 -6.64 -2.77 6.16
C GLY A 142 -6.62 -1.78 7.33
N GLU A 143 -5.50 -1.63 8.04
CA GLU A 143 -5.44 -0.70 9.17
C GLU A 143 -5.61 0.75 8.72
N ILE A 144 -5.03 1.13 7.58
CA ILE A 144 -5.18 2.48 7.02
C ILE A 144 -6.64 2.76 6.64
N THR A 145 -7.27 1.86 5.90
CA THR A 145 -8.68 2.04 5.49
C THR A 145 -9.62 2.02 6.69
N PHE A 146 -9.34 1.20 7.71
CA PHE A 146 -10.05 1.21 8.98
C PHE A 146 -9.94 2.58 9.67
N ARG A 147 -8.73 3.11 9.85
CA ARG A 147 -8.52 4.40 10.55
C ARG A 147 -9.12 5.58 9.79
N ILE A 148 -8.92 5.64 8.45
CA ILE A 148 -9.51 6.71 7.64
C ILE A 148 -11.03 6.65 7.69
N SER A 149 -11.64 5.47 7.49
CA SER A 149 -13.09 5.33 7.55
C SER A 149 -13.63 5.64 8.95
N SER A 150 -12.95 5.23 10.01
CA SER A 150 -13.33 5.54 11.40
C SER A 150 -13.24 7.03 11.71
N SER A 151 -12.26 7.76 11.17
CA SER A 151 -12.15 9.21 11.33
C SER A 151 -13.28 10.01 10.66
N LEU A 152 -13.95 9.41 9.69
CA LEU A 152 -15.11 10.00 9.03
C LEU A 152 -16.43 9.79 9.78
N VAL A 153 -16.46 8.89 10.76
CA VAL A 153 -17.66 8.61 11.55
C VAL A 153 -18.07 9.85 12.33
N ASN A 154 -19.31 10.27 12.12
CA ASN A 154 -19.97 11.31 12.92
C ASN A 154 -21.40 10.89 13.20
N ASN A 155 -21.63 10.30 14.38
CA ASN A 155 -22.98 9.83 14.76
C ASN A 155 -23.97 10.96 15.12
N HIS A 156 -23.50 12.22 15.14
CA HIS A 156 -24.36 13.40 15.33
C HIS A 156 -24.80 14.04 13.99
N ALA A 157 -24.11 13.71 12.88
CA ALA A 157 -24.42 14.26 11.56
C ALA A 157 -25.84 13.87 11.12
N ARG A 158 -26.52 14.76 10.38
CA ARG A 158 -27.87 14.59 9.85
C ARG A 158 -27.92 15.01 8.39
N GLY A 159 -28.98 14.60 7.69
CA GLY A 159 -29.20 15.00 6.30
C GLY A 159 -28.05 14.62 5.36
N LEU A 160 -27.72 15.51 4.44
CA LEU A 160 -26.69 15.26 3.42
C LEU A 160 -25.29 15.01 4.02
N GLU A 161 -24.96 15.65 5.14
CA GLU A 161 -23.66 15.39 5.81
C GLU A 161 -23.56 13.92 6.22
N ARG A 162 -24.60 13.34 6.78
CA ARG A 162 -24.64 11.93 7.14
C ARG A 162 -24.47 11.04 5.91
N VAL A 163 -25.23 11.31 4.86
CA VAL A 163 -25.22 10.50 3.63
C VAL A 163 -23.84 10.45 3.01
N TRP A 164 -23.18 11.59 2.80
CA TRP A 164 -21.87 11.58 2.17
C TRP A 164 -20.81 10.93 3.05
N ARG A 165 -20.87 11.08 4.40
CA ARG A 165 -19.94 10.43 5.33
C ARG A 165 -20.08 8.92 5.26
N GLU A 166 -21.28 8.38 5.37
CA GLU A 166 -21.53 6.93 5.31
C GLU A 166 -21.16 6.35 3.93
N ALA A 167 -21.41 7.10 2.85
CA ALA A 167 -20.95 6.71 1.51
C ALA A 167 -19.43 6.67 1.42
N ALA A 168 -18.71 7.67 1.96
CA ALA A 168 -17.26 7.71 1.98
C ALA A 168 -16.68 6.58 2.87
N ILE A 169 -17.26 6.33 4.05
CA ILE A 169 -16.87 5.21 4.93
C ILE A 169 -16.98 3.88 4.17
N THR A 170 -18.11 3.67 3.48
CA THR A 170 -18.37 2.42 2.73
C THR A 170 -17.42 2.26 1.54
N LEU A 171 -17.11 3.36 0.85
CA LEU A 171 -16.17 3.35 -0.28
C LEU A 171 -14.74 3.04 0.17
N ILE A 172 -14.28 3.64 1.27
CA ILE A 172 -12.92 3.47 1.80
C ILE A 172 -12.76 2.11 2.47
N SER A 173 -13.72 1.70 3.28
CA SER A 173 -13.75 0.41 3.98
C SER A 173 -15.13 -0.22 3.85
N PRO A 174 -15.36 -1.05 2.79
CA PRO A 174 -16.65 -1.70 2.55
C PRO A 174 -17.15 -2.50 3.76
N VAL A 175 -16.24 -3.17 4.46
CA VAL A 175 -16.56 -3.97 5.65
C VAL A 175 -17.00 -3.08 6.80
N ASN A 176 -16.38 -1.91 7.01
CA ASN A 176 -16.81 -0.96 8.03
C ASN A 176 -18.22 -0.42 7.69
N GLY A 177 -18.45 -0.02 6.43
CA GLY A 177 -19.77 0.41 5.96
C GLY A 177 -20.83 -0.66 6.16
N PHE A 178 -20.54 -1.91 5.78
CA PHE A 178 -21.44 -3.03 5.96
C PHE A 178 -21.76 -3.30 7.44
N ASN A 179 -20.76 -3.26 8.31
CA ASN A 179 -20.97 -3.43 9.75
C ASN A 179 -21.82 -2.31 10.35
N ARG A 180 -21.64 -1.07 9.92
CA ARG A 180 -22.46 0.07 10.33
C ARG A 180 -23.92 -0.09 9.85
N LEU A 181 -24.11 -0.61 8.62
CA LEU A 181 -25.42 -0.92 8.09
C LEU A 181 -26.12 -1.98 8.94
N LEU A 182 -25.46 -3.14 9.19
CA LEU A 182 -26.02 -4.24 9.97
C LEU A 182 -26.38 -3.86 11.42
N ARG A 183 -25.58 -2.98 12.03
CA ARG A 183 -25.80 -2.50 13.40
C ARG A 183 -26.83 -1.39 13.50
N GLY A 184 -27.28 -0.86 12.37
CA GLY A 184 -28.15 0.32 12.31
C GLY A 184 -27.45 1.64 12.65
N ASP A 185 -26.11 1.63 12.74
CA ASP A 185 -25.30 2.80 13.08
C ASP A 185 -25.34 3.87 11.97
N MET A 186 -25.62 3.45 10.72
CA MET A 186 -25.83 4.39 9.61
C MET A 186 -27.01 5.35 9.81
N TRP A 187 -28.04 4.93 10.54
CA TRP A 187 -29.28 5.67 10.72
C TRP A 187 -29.44 6.26 12.12
N ARG A 188 -28.78 5.64 13.12
CA ARG A 188 -28.93 6.04 14.52
C ARG A 188 -28.19 7.36 14.75
N VAL A 189 -28.92 8.36 15.22
CA VAL A 189 -28.34 9.62 15.66
C VAL A 189 -28.18 9.60 17.18
N ASN A 190 -26.95 9.66 17.66
CA ASN A 190 -26.67 9.74 19.08
C ASN A 190 -26.81 11.19 19.55
N THR A 191 -27.44 11.37 20.71
CA THR A 191 -27.56 12.68 21.36
C THR A 191 -26.42 12.96 22.33
N LEU A 192 -25.76 11.92 22.82
CA LEU A 192 -24.58 12.03 23.68
C LEU A 192 -23.33 12.26 22.81
N ARG A 193 -22.53 13.21 23.21
CA ARG A 193 -21.26 13.55 22.52
C ARG A 193 -20.26 12.46 22.81
N ASP A 194 -20.07 11.55 21.87
CA ASP A 194 -18.97 10.59 21.94
C ASP A 194 -17.65 11.38 21.82
N ALA A 195 -16.90 11.43 22.92
CA ALA A 195 -15.65 12.19 23.00
C ALA A 195 -14.60 11.75 21.96
N TRP A 196 -14.74 10.52 21.46
CA TRP A 196 -13.83 9.87 20.54
C TRP A 196 -13.85 10.43 19.11
N SER A 197 -15.03 10.78 18.60
CA SER A 197 -15.16 11.23 17.21
C SER A 197 -14.48 12.58 16.90
N ASN A 198 -14.14 13.36 17.93
CA ASN A 198 -13.58 14.70 17.76
C ASN A 198 -12.05 14.76 17.81
N GLU A 199 -11.36 13.84 18.46
CA GLU A 199 -9.89 13.89 18.55
C GLU A 199 -9.18 13.26 17.36
N GLU A 200 -9.68 12.13 16.81
CA GLU A 200 -9.05 11.47 15.66
C GLU A 200 -9.33 12.19 14.32
N SER A 201 -10.50 12.80 14.16
CA SER A 201 -10.83 13.51 12.92
C SER A 201 -9.94 14.72 12.62
N HIS A 202 -9.25 15.24 13.64
CA HIS A 202 -8.36 16.42 13.53
C HIS A 202 -6.91 16.05 13.17
N GLN A 203 -6.58 14.77 13.06
CA GLN A 203 -5.20 14.28 12.86
C GLN A 203 -4.88 13.91 11.41
N THR A 204 -5.85 13.96 10.51
CA THR A 204 -5.62 13.59 9.11
C THR A 204 -5.47 14.83 8.23
N CYS A 205 -4.31 14.92 7.59
CA CYS A 205 -4.03 15.90 6.55
C CYS A 205 -4.24 15.26 5.18
N ALA A 206 -5.05 15.89 4.34
CA ALA A 206 -5.32 15.43 3.00
C ALA A 206 -4.94 16.49 1.97
N THR A 207 -4.18 16.10 0.95
CA THR A 207 -3.80 16.96 -0.18
C THR A 207 -4.20 16.27 -1.47
N LEU A 208 -4.95 16.97 -2.29
CA LEU A 208 -5.32 16.56 -3.65
C LEU A 208 -4.46 17.36 -4.64
N SER A 209 -3.78 16.66 -5.54
CA SER A 209 -2.96 17.30 -6.58
C SER A 209 -3.44 16.88 -7.95
N THR A 210 -3.47 17.81 -8.89
CA THR A 210 -3.81 17.55 -10.29
C THR A 210 -2.95 18.40 -11.23
N GLY A 211 -2.77 17.92 -12.45
CA GLY A 211 -1.97 18.63 -13.44
C GLY A 211 -1.56 17.74 -14.59
N THR A 212 -0.42 18.06 -15.18
CA THR A 212 0.16 17.33 -16.30
C THR A 212 1.37 16.51 -15.85
N ALA A 213 1.48 15.30 -16.36
CA ALA A 213 2.60 14.40 -16.18
C ALA A 213 3.21 14.08 -17.55
N TRP A 214 4.51 14.31 -17.67
CA TRP A 214 5.27 13.91 -18.83
C TRP A 214 6.13 12.69 -18.48
N LEU A 215 6.06 11.64 -19.29
CA LEU A 215 6.76 10.37 -19.10
C LEU A 215 7.63 10.03 -20.30
N SER A 216 8.94 9.88 -20.08
CA SER A 216 9.91 9.44 -21.08
C SER A 216 10.48 8.07 -20.71
N PRO A 217 10.15 7.02 -21.45
CA PRO A 217 10.63 5.67 -21.16
C PRO A 217 12.13 5.47 -21.42
N ASN A 218 12.79 6.42 -22.10
CA ASN A 218 14.20 6.33 -22.45
C ASN A 218 15.07 7.32 -21.64
N GLY A 219 14.54 7.95 -20.60
CA GLY A 219 15.26 8.91 -19.76
C GLY A 219 15.68 10.21 -20.48
N LYS A 220 15.18 10.48 -21.70
CA LYS A 220 15.52 11.68 -22.47
C LYS A 220 14.54 12.80 -22.19
N LEU A 221 15.01 13.97 -21.81
CA LEU A 221 14.19 15.17 -21.62
C LEU A 221 13.40 15.48 -22.90
N PHE A 222 12.15 15.90 -22.74
CA PHE A 222 11.22 16.30 -23.80
C PHE A 222 10.91 15.26 -24.88
N LYS A 223 11.27 13.98 -24.65
CA LYS A 223 10.86 12.84 -25.49
C LYS A 223 9.98 11.92 -24.70
N GLY A 224 8.70 11.85 -24.99
CA GLY A 224 7.76 11.00 -24.27
C GLY A 224 6.31 11.43 -24.43
N THR A 225 5.44 10.92 -23.58
CA THR A 225 4.00 11.19 -23.61
C THR A 225 3.59 12.14 -22.50
N ILE A 226 2.60 12.99 -22.78
CA ILE A 226 1.98 13.88 -21.81
C ILE A 226 0.61 13.32 -21.46
N ASN A 227 0.35 13.20 -20.15
CA ASN A 227 -0.88 12.69 -19.59
C ASN A 227 -1.36 13.64 -18.48
N GLY A 228 -2.66 13.57 -18.14
CA GLY A 228 -3.15 14.15 -16.89
C GLY A 228 -2.84 13.26 -15.70
N PHE A 229 -2.72 13.84 -14.51
CA PHE A 229 -2.65 13.06 -13.28
C PHE A 229 -3.58 13.60 -12.19
N LEU A 230 -3.96 12.69 -11.28
CA LEU A 230 -4.63 12.99 -10.03
C LEU A 230 -3.88 12.26 -8.91
N LYS A 231 -3.39 12.99 -7.90
CA LYS A 231 -2.66 12.42 -6.77
C LYS A 231 -3.35 12.79 -5.47
N LEU A 232 -3.62 11.80 -4.63
CA LEU A 232 -4.08 11.97 -3.27
C LEU A 232 -2.93 11.64 -2.32
N LYS A 233 -2.60 12.56 -1.43
CA LYS A 233 -1.70 12.31 -0.29
C LYS A 233 -2.50 12.46 1.00
N LEU A 234 -2.40 11.47 1.88
CA LEU A 234 -2.95 11.48 3.23
C LEU A 234 -1.81 11.29 4.22
N GLU A 235 -1.80 12.09 5.27
CA GLU A 235 -0.92 11.94 6.42
C GLU A 235 -1.81 11.93 7.66
N HIS A 236 -1.70 10.87 8.46
CA HIS A 236 -2.48 10.69 9.68
C HIS A 236 -1.56 10.60 10.89
N GLY A 237 -2.00 11.21 11.98
CA GLY A 237 -1.25 11.25 13.23
C GLY A 237 -0.31 12.45 13.32
N ASP A 238 0.11 12.75 14.54
CA ASP A 238 1.02 13.83 14.84
C ASP A 238 2.31 13.28 15.46
N LEU A 239 3.34 13.17 14.62
CA LEU A 239 4.67 12.72 15.05
C LEU A 239 5.31 13.66 16.08
N PHE A 240 4.85 14.92 16.15
CA PHE A 240 5.49 15.93 16.96
C PHE A 240 4.90 16.02 18.36
N SER A 241 3.58 16.13 18.46
CA SER A 241 2.91 16.41 19.73
C SER A 241 2.56 15.16 20.53
N LYS A 242 2.48 13.99 19.87
CA LYS A 242 2.07 12.74 20.53
C LYS A 242 3.19 11.69 20.46
N PRO A 243 3.53 11.04 21.60
CA PRO A 243 4.39 9.86 21.58
C PRO A 243 3.66 8.69 20.92
N TYR A 244 4.43 7.62 20.60
CA TYR A 244 3.85 6.37 20.11
C TYR A 244 2.79 5.83 21.08
N SER A 245 1.64 5.42 20.54
CA SER A 245 0.53 4.89 21.33
C SER A 245 0.05 3.51 20.83
N ALA A 246 0.07 3.29 19.51
CA ALA A 246 -0.42 2.05 18.92
C ALA A 246 0.12 1.90 17.47
N PRO A 247 0.15 0.68 16.91
CA PRO A 247 0.48 0.51 15.49
C PRO A 247 -0.40 1.37 14.60
N TYR A 248 0.23 2.01 13.60
CA TYR A 248 -0.42 2.93 12.67
C TYR A 248 -1.08 4.17 13.29
N ASP A 249 -0.69 4.57 14.52
CA ASP A 249 -1.03 5.89 15.06
C ASP A 249 -0.42 7.03 14.24
N TYR A 250 0.60 6.71 13.42
CA TYR A 250 1.09 7.53 12.33
C TYR A 250 1.22 6.72 11.06
N PHE A 251 0.70 7.25 9.95
CA PHE A 251 0.90 6.70 8.62
C PHE A 251 0.84 7.78 7.53
N GLU A 252 1.50 7.51 6.41
CA GLU A 252 1.41 8.27 5.17
C GLU A 252 0.88 7.37 4.05
N VAL A 253 -0.01 7.91 3.21
CA VAL A 253 -0.54 7.25 2.02
C VAL A 253 -0.40 8.20 0.85
N GLN A 254 0.08 7.69 -0.26
CA GLN A 254 0.05 8.39 -1.53
C GLN A 254 -0.54 7.47 -2.60
N ALA A 255 -1.54 7.96 -3.32
CA ALA A 255 -2.10 7.30 -4.49
C ALA A 255 -2.04 8.26 -5.68
N ASP A 256 -1.53 7.80 -6.81
CA ASP A 256 -1.38 8.56 -8.06
C ASP A 256 -2.12 7.84 -9.19
N LEU A 257 -3.09 8.50 -9.78
CA LEU A 257 -3.84 8.04 -10.95
C LEU A 257 -3.37 8.82 -12.17
N THR A 258 -3.01 8.13 -13.24
CA THR A 258 -2.63 8.78 -14.49
C THR A 258 -3.73 8.60 -15.53
N ILE A 259 -4.25 9.72 -16.03
CA ILE A 259 -5.33 9.74 -17.03
C ILE A 259 -4.72 9.43 -18.40
N ARG A 260 -5.34 8.52 -19.15
CA ARG A 260 -4.90 7.99 -20.46
C ARG A 260 -3.80 6.91 -20.41
N GLN A 261 -3.45 6.38 -19.27
CA GLN A 261 -2.71 5.12 -19.19
C GLN A 261 -3.69 3.93 -19.19
N GLN A 262 -3.24 2.77 -19.67
CA GLN A 262 -4.07 1.55 -19.64
C GLN A 262 -4.24 1.01 -18.21
N ALA A 263 -3.23 1.23 -17.35
CA ALA A 263 -3.36 0.95 -15.92
C ALA A 263 -4.08 2.13 -15.24
N THR A 264 -5.28 1.89 -14.78
CA THR A 264 -6.13 2.89 -14.10
C THR A 264 -5.51 3.37 -12.78
N MET A 265 -4.70 2.53 -12.13
CA MET A 265 -3.98 2.84 -10.90
C MET A 265 -2.49 2.90 -11.19
N GLY A 266 -1.90 4.09 -11.08
CA GLY A 266 -0.49 4.29 -11.36
C GLY A 266 0.41 3.91 -10.20
N ASP A 267 0.22 4.52 -9.04
CA ASP A 267 1.05 4.28 -7.86
C ASP A 267 0.20 4.27 -6.59
N VAL A 268 0.56 3.36 -5.68
CA VAL A 268 0.14 3.41 -4.28
C VAL A 268 1.38 3.17 -3.43
N SER A 269 1.67 4.10 -2.52
CA SER A 269 2.75 3.96 -1.55
C SER A 269 2.22 4.25 -0.15
N LEU A 270 2.56 3.38 0.79
CA LEU A 270 2.15 3.46 2.18
C LEU A 270 3.38 3.37 3.09
N LEU A 271 3.32 4.12 4.17
CA LEU A 271 4.23 4.05 5.30
C LEU A 271 3.39 4.01 6.57
N GLY A 272 3.53 2.98 7.41
CA GLY A 272 2.87 2.87 8.70
C GLY A 272 3.87 2.66 9.83
N ARG A 273 3.74 3.41 10.92
CA ARG A 273 4.52 3.22 12.14
C ARG A 273 3.99 2.01 12.90
N LEU A 274 4.81 0.97 13.06
CA LEU A 274 4.46 -0.21 13.86
C LEU A 274 4.79 -0.03 15.34
N TRP A 275 5.96 0.58 15.61
CA TRP A 275 6.46 0.89 16.94
C TRP A 275 7.54 1.96 16.83
N SER A 276 7.63 2.85 17.81
CA SER A 276 8.74 3.79 17.90
C SER A 276 9.06 4.21 19.33
N HIS A 277 10.28 4.71 19.47
CA HIS A 277 10.72 5.48 20.62
C HIS A 277 11.02 6.91 20.16
N ASP A 278 10.50 7.88 20.88
CA ASP A 278 10.55 9.29 20.52
C ASP A 278 11.41 10.05 21.54
N ARG A 279 12.35 10.85 21.06
CA ARG A 279 13.18 11.72 21.89
C ARG A 279 13.09 13.16 21.40
N GLU A 280 12.50 14.02 22.22
CA GLU A 280 12.52 15.46 22.01
C GLU A 280 13.73 16.05 22.73
N SER A 281 14.59 16.78 22.02
CA SER A 281 15.79 17.39 22.58
C SER A 281 15.55 18.84 23.05
N THR A 282 14.77 19.58 22.26
CA THR A 282 14.32 20.94 22.53
C THR A 282 12.98 21.15 21.82
N PRO A 283 12.13 22.12 22.25
CA PRO A 283 10.88 22.41 21.55
C PRO A 283 11.10 22.62 20.05
N GLY A 284 10.45 21.80 19.25
CA GLY A 284 10.60 21.82 17.80
C GLY A 284 11.67 20.89 17.23
N LYS A 285 12.44 20.16 18.05
CA LYS A 285 13.46 19.19 17.57
C LYS A 285 13.19 17.81 18.13
N LYS A 286 12.82 16.89 17.26
CA LYS A 286 12.45 15.52 17.64
C LYS A 286 13.18 14.48 16.80
N LEU A 287 13.67 13.45 17.46
CA LEU A 287 14.21 12.24 16.85
C LEU A 287 13.29 11.07 17.20
N ILE A 288 12.86 10.35 16.19
CA ILE A 288 12.00 9.17 16.27
C ILE A 288 12.73 8.02 15.61
N TRP A 289 12.82 6.89 16.30
CA TRP A 289 13.38 5.66 15.72
C TRP A 289 12.51 4.47 16.10
N GLY A 290 12.38 3.51 15.18
CA GLY A 290 11.46 2.40 15.43
C GLY A 290 11.32 1.45 14.26
N LEU A 291 10.21 0.72 14.27
CA LEU A 291 9.82 -0.23 13.24
C LEU A 291 8.68 0.35 12.40
N PHE A 292 8.81 0.20 11.11
CA PHE A 292 7.86 0.72 10.13
C PHE A 292 7.52 -0.36 9.10
N GLN A 293 6.29 -0.33 8.64
CA GLN A 293 5.82 -1.14 7.52
C GLN A 293 5.66 -0.25 6.29
N HIS A 294 6.06 -0.78 5.14
CA HIS A 294 5.86 -0.13 3.85
C HIS A 294 5.04 -1.02 2.93
N PHE A 295 4.32 -0.40 2.03
CA PHE A 295 3.72 -1.05 0.87
C PHE A 295 3.93 -0.14 -0.33
N ASP A 296 4.40 -0.71 -1.43
CA ASP A 296 4.61 0.00 -2.68
C ASP A 296 4.01 -0.78 -3.84
N TYR A 297 3.25 -0.10 -4.66
CA TYR A 297 2.78 -0.56 -5.96
C TYR A 297 2.98 0.59 -6.94
N ILE A 298 3.94 0.49 -7.85
CA ILE A 298 4.34 1.55 -8.77
C ILE A 298 4.34 1.00 -10.17
N VAL A 299 3.42 1.48 -11.01
CA VAL A 299 3.33 1.12 -12.41
C VAL A 299 3.24 2.38 -13.25
N LYS A 300 4.19 2.53 -14.17
CA LYS A 300 4.16 3.56 -15.20
C LYS A 300 4.11 2.88 -16.55
N ASP A 301 3.04 3.10 -17.29
CA ASP A 301 2.90 2.61 -18.64
C ASP A 301 2.76 3.76 -19.65
N THR A 302 3.03 3.45 -20.88
CA THR A 302 2.87 4.36 -22.02
C THR A 302 2.53 3.54 -23.25
N THR A 303 1.95 4.18 -24.26
CA THR A 303 1.66 3.56 -25.53
C THR A 303 2.58 4.17 -26.59
N SER A 304 3.36 3.32 -27.25
CA SER A 304 4.20 3.72 -28.38
C SER A 304 3.94 2.78 -29.54
N ASN A 305 3.70 3.34 -30.74
CA ASN A 305 3.40 2.56 -31.96
C ASN A 305 2.28 1.52 -31.77
N ASN A 306 1.18 1.90 -31.08
CA ASN A 306 0.05 1.06 -30.71
C ASN A 306 0.42 -0.16 -29.83
N ARG A 307 1.58 -0.15 -29.19
CA ARG A 307 2.00 -1.18 -28.21
C ARG A 307 2.13 -0.54 -26.83
N ARG A 308 1.56 -1.23 -25.84
CA ARG A 308 1.78 -0.90 -24.44
C ARG A 308 3.23 -1.16 -24.08
N GLN A 309 3.86 -0.19 -23.40
CA GLN A 309 5.18 -0.32 -22.80
C GLN A 309 5.04 -0.02 -21.32
N VAL A 310 5.66 -0.83 -20.48
CA VAL A 310 5.68 -0.65 -19.02
C VAL A 310 7.12 -0.38 -18.58
N PRO A 311 7.61 0.86 -18.73
CA PRO A 311 9.00 1.18 -18.40
C PRO A 311 9.30 1.09 -16.91
N VAL A 312 8.29 1.20 -16.04
CA VAL A 312 8.44 1.08 -14.59
C VAL A 312 7.38 0.17 -14.04
N GLN A 313 7.79 -0.89 -13.37
CA GLN A 313 6.93 -1.83 -12.66
C GLN A 313 7.70 -2.31 -11.42
N ILE A 314 7.27 -1.88 -10.26
CA ILE A 314 7.94 -2.12 -8.98
C ILE A 314 6.86 -2.33 -7.93
N SER A 315 7.02 -3.34 -7.11
CA SER A 315 6.17 -3.53 -5.94
C SER A 315 6.94 -4.09 -4.75
N GLY A 316 6.53 -3.68 -3.56
CA GLY A 316 6.87 -4.27 -2.28
C GLY A 316 5.60 -4.53 -1.51
N ALA A 317 5.03 -5.74 -1.62
CA ALA A 317 3.78 -6.10 -0.96
C ALA A 317 3.97 -6.49 0.51
N ALA A 318 5.14 -7.03 0.86
CA ALA A 318 5.50 -7.41 2.23
C ALA A 318 6.85 -6.80 2.60
N VAL A 319 6.85 -5.58 3.13
CA VAL A 319 8.05 -4.80 3.44
C VAL A 319 7.95 -4.21 4.84
N ALA A 320 8.94 -4.47 5.67
CA ALA A 320 9.06 -3.85 6.99
C ALA A 320 10.53 -3.69 7.39
N GLY A 321 10.81 -2.73 8.26
CA GLY A 321 12.17 -2.49 8.71
C GLY A 321 12.32 -1.41 9.76
N ALA A 322 13.57 -1.11 10.05
CA ALA A 322 13.95 -0.05 10.98
C ALA A 322 13.92 1.31 10.27
N GLY A 323 13.49 2.33 11.01
CA GLY A 323 13.45 3.70 10.52
C GLY A 323 13.87 4.73 11.55
N LEU A 324 14.35 5.85 11.02
CA LEU A 324 14.73 7.02 11.79
C LEU A 324 14.09 8.24 11.14
N ILE A 325 13.39 9.06 11.92
CA ILE A 325 12.79 10.31 11.46
C ILE A 325 13.33 11.44 12.35
N TRP A 326 13.98 12.41 11.72
CA TRP A 326 14.46 13.62 12.37
C TRP A 326 13.65 14.82 11.91
N ILE A 327 13.10 15.54 12.89
CA ILE A 327 12.31 16.74 12.68
C ILE A 327 13.02 17.90 13.36
N ASN A 328 13.28 18.96 12.63
CA ASN A 328 13.80 20.22 13.15
C ASN A 328 12.86 21.34 12.65
N ALA A 329 11.91 21.72 13.51
CA ALA A 329 10.85 22.65 13.18
C ALA A 329 10.51 23.59 14.35
N PRO A 330 11.49 24.33 14.94
CA PRO A 330 11.21 25.33 15.95
C PRO A 330 10.24 26.37 15.41
N GLN A 331 9.33 26.88 16.25
CA GLN A 331 8.34 27.88 15.81
C GLN A 331 8.98 29.20 15.33
N SER A 332 10.10 29.57 15.94
CA SER A 332 10.85 30.79 15.61
C SER A 332 11.71 30.69 14.35
N ASP A 333 11.94 29.47 13.85
CA ASP A 333 12.84 29.27 12.73
C ASP A 333 12.05 29.30 11.40
N PRO A 334 12.44 30.17 10.43
CA PRO A 334 11.82 30.19 9.11
C PRO A 334 12.18 28.95 8.28
N VAL A 335 13.22 28.20 8.65
CA VAL A 335 13.65 26.98 7.95
C VAL A 335 13.29 25.77 8.79
N LYS A 336 12.43 24.91 8.25
CA LYS A 336 12.02 23.67 8.89
C LYS A 336 12.50 22.48 8.07
N LEU A 337 12.95 21.43 8.74
CA LEU A 337 13.49 20.22 8.11
C LEU A 337 12.81 18.97 8.66
N LYS A 338 12.40 18.07 7.75
CA LYS A 338 12.03 16.69 8.06
C LYS A 338 12.90 15.76 7.21
N THR A 339 13.65 14.90 7.86
CA THR A 339 14.48 13.89 7.20
C THR A 339 14.13 12.53 7.78
N SER A 340 13.97 11.54 6.92
CA SER A 340 13.76 10.16 7.35
C SER A 340 14.61 9.20 6.55
N LEU A 341 15.04 8.13 7.22
CA LEU A 341 15.79 7.03 6.62
C LEU A 341 15.20 5.71 7.12
N PHE A 342 14.89 4.82 6.18
CA PHE A 342 14.36 3.49 6.46
C PHE A 342 15.22 2.44 5.77
N VAL A 343 15.55 1.36 6.51
CA VAL A 343 16.21 0.16 6.00
C VAL A 343 15.28 -1.01 6.24
N ASN A 344 14.82 -1.64 5.16
CA ASN A 344 13.74 -2.60 5.21
C ASN A 344 14.16 -3.94 4.63
N ALA A 345 13.65 -5.03 5.21
CA ALA A 345 13.56 -6.32 4.56
C ALA A 345 12.35 -6.33 3.61
N VAL A 346 12.55 -6.81 2.39
CA VAL A 346 11.50 -7.08 1.42
C VAL A 346 11.29 -8.60 1.40
N LEU A 347 10.21 -9.06 1.99
CA LEU A 347 9.86 -10.48 2.00
C LEU A 347 9.19 -10.89 0.70
N LEU A 348 8.40 -9.98 0.12
CA LEU A 348 7.78 -10.13 -1.18
C LEU A 348 7.83 -8.80 -1.93
N GLY A 349 8.54 -8.79 -3.03
CA GLY A 349 8.59 -7.70 -4.00
C GLY A 349 8.45 -8.22 -5.42
N GLY A 350 8.14 -7.32 -6.33
CA GLY A 350 8.00 -7.61 -7.76
C GLY A 350 8.62 -6.53 -8.63
N THR A 351 9.17 -6.93 -9.76
CA THR A 351 9.74 -6.02 -10.76
C THR A 351 9.56 -6.57 -12.18
N HIS A 352 9.57 -5.69 -13.17
CA HIS A 352 9.44 -6.04 -14.58
C HIS A 352 10.49 -7.06 -15.04
N SER A 353 10.08 -8.01 -15.91
CA SER A 353 10.95 -8.97 -16.59
C SER A 353 11.08 -8.63 -18.08
N ASP A 354 12.32 -8.51 -18.58
CA ASP A 354 12.57 -8.04 -19.94
C ASP A 354 12.47 -9.13 -21.01
N TYR A 355 12.76 -10.37 -20.64
CA TYR A 355 12.86 -11.50 -21.58
C TYR A 355 11.63 -12.39 -21.61
N PHE A 356 10.66 -12.09 -20.77
CA PHE A 356 9.42 -12.81 -20.67
C PHE A 356 8.25 -11.85 -20.79
N SER A 357 7.41 -12.02 -21.80
CA SER A 357 6.27 -11.16 -22.06
C SER A 357 5.04 -12.01 -22.39
N VAL A 358 4.29 -12.38 -21.34
CA VAL A 358 3.05 -13.13 -21.48
C VAL A 358 1.97 -12.49 -20.64
N LEU A 359 0.95 -11.90 -21.29
CA LEU A 359 -0.35 -11.53 -20.70
C LEU A 359 -0.29 -10.87 -19.29
N GLU A 360 0.50 -9.79 -19.13
CA GLU A 360 0.67 -9.09 -17.85
C GLU A 360 1.39 -9.92 -16.76
N ARG A 361 2.04 -11.02 -17.16
CA ARG A 361 2.92 -11.86 -16.32
C ARG A 361 4.39 -11.57 -16.57
N ASP A 362 4.70 -10.45 -17.19
CA ASP A 362 6.03 -9.96 -17.54
C ASP A 362 6.75 -9.34 -16.33
N TYR A 363 6.76 -10.04 -15.22
CA TYR A 363 7.39 -9.60 -13.99
C TYR A 363 8.04 -10.76 -13.22
N ASN A 364 8.97 -10.41 -12.35
CA ASN A 364 9.65 -11.34 -11.45
C ASN A 364 9.21 -11.05 -10.02
N LEU A 365 8.93 -12.12 -9.25
CA LEU A 365 8.79 -12.07 -7.80
C LEU A 365 10.13 -12.35 -7.14
N GLY A 366 10.37 -11.74 -5.99
CA GLY A 366 11.58 -11.96 -5.22
C GLY A 366 11.52 -11.41 -3.81
N ASN A 367 12.58 -11.66 -3.09
CA ASN A 367 12.86 -11.06 -1.78
C ASN A 367 14.16 -10.26 -1.85
N GLY A 368 14.41 -9.45 -0.83
CA GLY A 368 15.60 -8.62 -0.79
C GLY A 368 15.56 -7.56 0.29
N TYR A 369 16.04 -6.37 -0.03
CA TYR A 369 16.00 -5.23 0.89
C TYR A 369 15.68 -3.94 0.16
N SER A 370 15.24 -2.93 0.91
CA SER A 370 15.07 -1.58 0.41
C SER A 370 15.61 -0.53 1.38
N ILE A 371 16.10 0.57 0.81
CA ILE A 371 16.51 1.76 1.56
C ILE A 371 15.69 2.94 1.04
N LYS A 372 15.01 3.63 1.95
CA LYS A 372 14.22 4.80 1.60
C LYS A 372 14.68 6.01 2.41
N SER A 373 14.88 7.13 1.75
CA SER A 373 15.15 8.42 2.39
C SER A 373 14.18 9.46 1.87
N PHE A 374 13.48 10.13 2.79
CA PHE A 374 12.56 11.22 2.45
C PHE A 374 13.01 12.49 3.15
N ASN A 375 13.24 13.54 2.38
CA ASN A 375 13.77 14.80 2.89
C ASN A 375 12.89 15.95 2.40
N ALA A 376 12.51 16.83 3.31
CA ALA A 376 11.76 18.04 3.00
C ALA A 376 12.33 19.23 3.78
N ILE A 377 12.56 20.31 3.07
CA ILE A 377 12.95 21.60 3.62
C ILE A 377 11.82 22.58 3.32
N THR A 378 11.25 23.18 4.35
CA THR A 378 10.19 24.19 4.23
C THR A 378 10.76 25.55 4.57
N LEU A 379 10.65 26.50 3.66
CA LEU A 379 11.17 27.87 3.75
C LEU A 379 10.01 28.83 4.03
N GLY A 380 9.84 29.17 5.30
CA GLY A 380 8.71 29.95 5.77
C GLY A 380 7.38 29.30 5.41
N LYS A 381 6.45 30.12 4.89
CA LYS A 381 5.17 29.68 4.36
C LYS A 381 5.13 29.59 2.83
N TYR A 382 6.24 29.84 2.16
CA TYR A 382 6.27 30.12 0.71
C TYR A 382 6.70 28.92 -0.12
N CYS A 383 7.68 28.17 0.34
CA CYS A 383 8.30 27.13 -0.49
C CYS A 383 8.63 25.89 0.31
N ARG A 384 8.42 24.71 -0.28
CA ARG A 384 8.83 23.41 0.22
C ARG A 384 9.63 22.69 -0.86
N ILE A 385 10.86 22.32 -0.53
CA ILE A 385 11.76 21.55 -1.41
C ILE A 385 11.79 20.12 -0.90
N LYS A 386 11.70 19.15 -1.81
CA LYS A 386 11.68 17.71 -1.53
C LYS A 386 12.82 17.03 -2.26
N LEU A 387 13.50 16.10 -1.59
CA LEU A 387 14.46 15.20 -2.21
C LEU A 387 14.30 13.81 -1.59
N ASN A 388 13.81 12.88 -2.38
CA ASN A 388 13.54 11.52 -1.93
C ASN A 388 14.36 10.52 -2.74
N TYR A 389 14.77 9.46 -2.08
CA TYR A 389 15.49 8.35 -2.68
C TYR A 389 14.90 7.03 -2.22
N HIS A 390 14.68 6.13 -3.15
CA HIS A 390 14.28 4.76 -2.88
C HIS A 390 15.16 3.80 -3.68
N LEU A 391 15.91 2.97 -2.97
CA LEU A 391 16.64 1.83 -3.48
C LEU A 391 15.87 0.57 -3.14
N MET A 392 15.64 -0.31 -4.11
CA MET A 392 15.14 -1.66 -3.89
C MET A 392 16.05 -2.66 -4.61
N HIS A 393 16.53 -3.65 -3.88
CA HIS A 393 17.32 -4.75 -4.41
C HIS A 393 16.54 -6.05 -4.24
N LEU A 394 16.23 -6.72 -5.35
CA LEU A 394 15.47 -7.97 -5.37
C LEU A 394 16.32 -9.10 -5.94
N PHE A 395 16.34 -10.20 -5.21
CA PHE A 395 16.81 -11.51 -5.65
C PHE A 395 15.57 -12.28 -6.10
N THR A 396 15.34 -12.34 -7.41
CA THR A 396 14.11 -12.93 -7.90
C THR A 396 14.17 -14.44 -7.81
N TRP A 397 13.01 -15.02 -7.54
CA TRP A 397 12.88 -16.46 -7.42
C TRP A 397 12.78 -17.10 -8.79
N ARG A 398 13.10 -18.38 -8.82
CA ARG A 398 13.21 -19.11 -10.04
C ARG A 398 11.99 -19.95 -10.32
N ASN A 399 11.52 -19.89 -11.57
CA ASN A 399 11.07 -21.09 -12.24
C ASN A 399 12.06 -21.40 -13.37
N LYS A 400 12.65 -22.59 -13.40
CA LYS A 400 13.50 -23.03 -14.50
C LYS A 400 12.61 -23.25 -15.71
N ILE A 401 12.85 -22.46 -16.75
CA ILE A 401 12.08 -22.53 -17.96
C ILE A 401 13.02 -22.84 -19.12
N ASP A 402 12.73 -23.93 -19.81
CA ASP A 402 13.28 -24.17 -21.12
C ASP A 402 12.58 -23.24 -22.12
N SER A 403 13.32 -22.37 -22.78
CA SER A 403 12.82 -21.41 -23.76
C SER A 403 12.05 -22.05 -24.92
N LEU A 404 12.34 -23.33 -25.20
CA LEU A 404 11.65 -24.12 -26.22
C LEU A 404 10.23 -24.54 -25.76
N TYR A 405 10.08 -24.82 -24.48
CA TYR A 405 8.82 -25.23 -23.87
C TYR A 405 7.75 -24.12 -23.94
N TYR A 406 8.15 -22.85 -23.79
CA TYR A 406 7.22 -21.70 -23.88
C TYR A 406 6.65 -21.44 -25.24
N ARG A 407 7.35 -21.79 -26.30
CA ARG A 407 6.86 -21.56 -27.67
C ARG A 407 5.75 -22.51 -28.07
N THR A 408 5.55 -23.56 -27.28
CA THR A 408 4.61 -24.65 -27.61
C THR A 408 3.40 -24.73 -26.69
N LEU A 409 3.39 -24.03 -25.54
CA LEU A 409 2.29 -24.07 -24.58
C LEU A 409 1.35 -22.87 -24.72
N ASP A 410 0.07 -23.11 -24.42
CA ASP A 410 -0.90 -22.05 -24.22
C ASP A 410 -0.44 -21.14 -23.07
N PRO A 411 -0.32 -19.83 -23.31
CA PRO A 411 0.10 -18.87 -22.26
C PRO A 411 -0.71 -18.93 -20.97
N HIS A 412 -1.95 -19.41 -21.00
CA HIS A 412 -2.80 -19.55 -19.81
C HIS A 412 -2.36 -20.66 -18.85
N TYR A 413 -1.55 -21.62 -19.32
CA TYR A 413 -1.09 -22.76 -18.52
C TYR A 413 0.39 -22.67 -18.12
N LEU A 414 1.02 -21.53 -18.30
CA LEU A 414 2.43 -21.35 -17.96
C LEU A 414 2.58 -21.05 -16.46
N ASP A 415 3.23 -21.95 -15.73
CA ASP A 415 3.63 -21.80 -14.33
C ASP A 415 4.82 -20.84 -14.15
N VAL A 416 4.82 -19.67 -14.83
CA VAL A 416 6.01 -18.85 -14.84
C VAL A 416 5.73 -17.38 -14.72
N GLN A 417 6.52 -16.80 -13.85
CA GLN A 417 6.65 -15.38 -13.69
C GLN A 417 8.05 -14.96 -14.06
N GLY A 418 8.18 -14.38 -15.24
CA GLY A 418 9.39 -13.75 -15.69
C GLY A 418 10.63 -14.66 -15.70
N THR A 419 11.78 -14.05 -15.72
CA THR A 419 13.10 -14.68 -15.82
C THR A 419 13.93 -14.35 -14.60
N GLN A 420 14.52 -15.35 -13.95
CA GLN A 420 15.34 -15.15 -12.76
C GLN A 420 16.41 -14.06 -12.96
N SER A 421 16.48 -13.15 -12.01
CA SER A 421 17.39 -12.01 -12.06
C SER A 421 17.80 -11.54 -10.67
N ASN A 422 18.91 -10.83 -10.64
CA ASN A 422 19.32 -9.96 -9.54
C ASN A 422 19.07 -8.53 -9.98
N THR A 423 18.03 -7.88 -9.41
CA THR A 423 17.54 -6.60 -9.91
C THR A 423 17.71 -5.50 -8.88
N LEU A 424 18.35 -4.42 -9.31
CA LEU A 424 18.52 -3.20 -8.54
C LEU A 424 17.69 -2.07 -9.14
N VAL A 425 16.85 -1.46 -8.32
CA VAL A 425 15.99 -0.35 -8.72
C VAL A 425 16.31 0.89 -7.90
N HIS A 426 16.53 2.00 -8.58
CA HIS A 426 16.73 3.32 -7.99
C HIS A 426 15.59 4.23 -8.41
N VAL A 427 14.95 4.88 -7.45
CA VAL A 427 13.98 5.95 -7.68
C VAL A 427 14.48 7.21 -6.99
N ILE A 428 14.75 8.26 -7.75
CA ILE A 428 15.14 9.57 -7.23
C ILE A 428 14.01 10.54 -7.55
N GLN A 429 13.54 11.26 -6.55
CA GLN A 429 12.54 12.32 -6.71
C GLN A 429 13.09 13.63 -6.18
N GLY A 430 13.16 14.63 -7.03
CA GLY A 430 13.33 16.04 -6.64
C GLY A 430 12.01 16.79 -6.84
N GLY A 431 11.65 17.71 -5.95
CA GLY A 431 10.42 18.46 -6.10
C GLY A 431 10.42 19.80 -5.37
N CYS A 432 9.57 20.69 -5.82
CA CYS A 432 9.36 22.00 -5.22
C CYS A 432 7.85 22.31 -5.22
N ASP A 433 7.34 22.75 -4.06
CA ASP A 433 5.99 23.27 -3.92
C ASP A 433 6.09 24.76 -3.55
N VAL A 434 5.40 25.62 -4.29
CA VAL A 434 5.34 27.06 -4.04
C VAL A 434 3.92 27.46 -3.64
N ALA A 435 3.76 28.04 -2.48
CA ALA A 435 2.45 28.45 -1.97
C ALA A 435 1.86 29.58 -2.81
N LEU A 436 0.64 29.40 -3.28
CA LEU A 436 -0.16 30.41 -3.97
C LEU A 436 -1.17 31.06 -3.01
N SER A 437 -1.65 30.28 -2.04
CA SER A 437 -2.52 30.72 -0.97
C SER A 437 -2.38 29.81 0.25
N ASP A 438 -3.16 30.05 1.30
CA ASP A 438 -3.18 29.17 2.50
C ASP A 438 -3.58 27.72 2.19
N ARG A 439 -4.25 27.48 1.06
CA ARG A 439 -4.75 26.14 0.68
C ARG A 439 -4.31 25.65 -0.70
N LEU A 440 -3.61 26.47 -1.45
CA LEU A 440 -3.15 26.13 -2.79
C LEU A 440 -1.64 26.32 -2.92
N SER A 441 -0.99 25.38 -3.58
CA SER A 441 0.40 25.51 -4.01
C SER A 441 0.59 24.99 -5.43
N ALA A 442 1.49 25.62 -6.19
CA ALA A 442 1.99 25.04 -7.43
C ALA A 442 3.09 24.03 -7.11
N SER A 443 3.16 22.93 -7.84
CA SER A 443 4.16 21.89 -7.65
C SER A 443 4.86 21.52 -8.95
N LEU A 444 6.16 21.29 -8.83
CA LEU A 444 6.99 20.67 -9.86
C LEU A 444 7.72 19.50 -9.21
N ASP A 445 7.51 18.28 -9.73
CA ASP A 445 8.25 17.09 -9.29
C ASP A 445 8.94 16.44 -10.49
N LEU A 446 10.17 15.99 -10.29
CA LEU A 446 10.97 15.23 -11.24
C LEU A 446 11.31 13.88 -10.63
N TYR A 447 10.99 12.80 -11.33
CA TYR A 447 11.30 11.43 -10.94
C TYR A 447 12.24 10.81 -11.96
N TYR A 448 13.31 10.21 -11.48
CA TYR A 448 14.21 9.39 -12.27
C TYR A 448 14.17 7.97 -11.75
N TYR A 449 13.81 7.04 -12.62
CA TYR A 449 13.77 5.61 -12.34
C TYR A 449 14.90 4.94 -13.12
N ARG A 450 15.75 4.19 -12.44
CA ARG A 450 16.78 3.36 -13.05
C ARG A 450 16.62 1.95 -12.53
N ARG A 451 16.49 0.99 -13.45
CA ARG A 451 16.48 -0.43 -13.14
C ARG A 451 17.63 -1.12 -13.84
N GLU A 452 18.38 -1.92 -13.10
CA GLU A 452 19.45 -2.79 -13.58
C GLU A 452 19.10 -4.23 -13.23
N SER A 453 18.78 -5.06 -14.23
CA SER A 453 18.46 -6.47 -14.07
C SER A 453 19.57 -7.32 -14.65
N ARG A 454 20.26 -8.08 -13.80
CA ARG A 454 21.25 -9.08 -14.18
C ARG A 454 20.57 -10.43 -14.19
N TYR A 455 20.39 -10.99 -15.37
CA TYR A 455 19.78 -12.28 -15.59
C TYR A 455 20.82 -13.39 -15.58
N ASP A 456 20.44 -14.59 -15.12
CA ASP A 456 21.35 -15.73 -15.09
C ASP A 456 21.64 -16.25 -16.51
N ASP A 457 20.58 -16.32 -17.35
CA ASP A 457 20.65 -16.95 -18.67
C ASP A 457 20.58 -15.95 -19.83
N PHE A 458 20.53 -14.63 -19.55
CA PHE A 458 20.36 -13.60 -20.58
C PHE A 458 21.25 -12.37 -20.30
N PRO A 459 21.51 -11.55 -21.32
CA PRO A 459 22.23 -10.29 -21.14
C PRO A 459 21.60 -9.36 -20.10
N MET A 460 22.44 -8.63 -19.39
CA MET A 460 21.99 -7.59 -18.45
C MET A 460 21.19 -6.49 -19.18
N VAL A 461 20.11 -6.07 -18.57
CA VAL A 461 19.28 -4.95 -19.07
C VAL A 461 19.31 -3.79 -18.08
N THR A 462 19.57 -2.61 -18.62
CA THR A 462 19.46 -1.34 -17.87
C THR A 462 18.40 -0.47 -18.53
N THR A 463 17.41 -0.03 -17.74
CA THR A 463 16.37 0.90 -18.19
C THR A 463 16.44 2.19 -17.38
N ASN A 464 16.23 3.31 -18.08
CA ASN A 464 16.15 4.63 -17.47
C ASN A 464 14.83 5.29 -17.91
N THR A 465 14.05 5.73 -16.95
CA THR A 465 12.77 6.41 -17.19
C THR A 465 12.73 7.73 -16.45
N LEU A 466 12.27 8.77 -17.11
CA LEU A 466 12.11 10.09 -16.52
C LEU A 466 10.63 10.47 -16.51
N ARG A 467 10.14 10.93 -15.36
CA ARG A 467 8.79 11.50 -15.23
C ARG A 467 8.89 12.87 -14.62
N MET A 468 8.22 13.84 -15.23
CA MET A 468 8.07 15.19 -14.70
C MET A 468 6.58 15.48 -14.50
N THR A 469 6.21 16.08 -13.37
CA THR A 469 4.84 16.52 -13.12
C THR A 469 4.82 18.01 -12.82
N LEU A 470 3.88 18.72 -13.43
CA LEU A 470 3.55 20.10 -13.12
C LEU A 470 2.08 20.15 -12.72
N GLY A 471 1.80 20.66 -11.53
CA GLY A 471 0.45 20.61 -11.00
C GLY A 471 0.14 21.63 -9.93
N ILE A 472 -1.09 21.58 -9.48
CA ILE A 472 -1.61 22.35 -8.35
C ILE A 472 -1.99 21.38 -7.25
N ASN A 473 -1.55 21.65 -6.03
CA ASN A 473 -1.93 20.95 -4.83
C ASN A 473 -3.00 21.75 -4.09
N TRP A 474 -4.06 21.07 -3.71
CA TRP A 474 -5.11 21.63 -2.88
C TRP A 474 -5.16 20.91 -1.53
N TRP A 475 -4.95 21.67 -0.45
CA TRP A 475 -5.06 21.19 0.93
C TRP A 475 -6.54 21.11 1.32
N LEU A 476 -7.07 19.89 1.44
CA LEU A 476 -8.46 19.64 1.83
C LEU A 476 -8.70 19.88 3.32
N SER A 477 -7.68 19.60 4.15
CA SER A 477 -7.65 19.92 5.58
C SER A 477 -7.07 21.33 5.80
N ASN A 478 -7.49 21.99 6.89
CA ASN A 478 -6.99 23.34 7.18
C ASN A 478 -5.55 23.26 7.72
N PRO A 479 -4.52 23.68 6.96
CA PRO A 479 -3.13 23.56 7.39
C PRO A 479 -2.79 24.36 8.66
N ARG A 480 -3.57 25.37 9.02
CA ARG A 480 -3.36 26.19 10.23
C ARG A 480 -3.75 25.47 11.53
N LYS A 481 -4.54 24.39 11.43
CA LYS A 481 -4.95 23.57 12.59
C LYS A 481 -4.05 22.36 12.81
N LEU A 482 -3.09 22.16 11.91
CA LEU A 482 -2.17 21.03 11.94
C LEU A 482 -0.89 21.44 12.70
N SER A 483 -0.22 20.46 13.30
CA SER A 483 1.04 20.73 13.97
C SER A 483 2.09 21.26 12.97
N PRO A 484 3.12 21.99 13.45
CA PRO A 484 4.21 22.43 12.58
C PRO A 484 4.87 21.29 11.78
N ALA A 485 4.79 20.05 12.28
CA ALA A 485 5.34 18.88 11.63
C ALA A 485 4.50 18.37 10.43
N SER A 486 3.19 18.62 10.43
CA SER A 486 2.32 18.24 9.31
C SER A 486 2.42 19.21 8.11
N MET A 487 3.05 20.35 8.32
CA MET A 487 3.42 21.27 7.21
C MET A 487 4.79 20.94 6.62
N LEU A 488 5.52 20.00 7.19
CA LEU A 488 6.79 19.45 6.70
C LEU A 488 6.57 18.22 5.84
#